data_40df7f127c88f5438cbb5e18203f4bf1
#
_entry.id   40df7f127c88f5438cbb5e18203f4bf1
#
_cell.length_a   1.000
_cell.length_b   1.000
_cell.length_c   1.000
_cell.angle_alpha   90.00
_cell.angle_beta   90.00
_cell.angle_gamma   90.00
#
_symmetry.space_group_name_H-M   'P 1'
#
loop_
_entity.id
_entity.type
_entity.pdbx_description
1 polymer ?
#
loop_
_entity_poly.entity_id
_entity_poly.type
_entity_poly.pdbx_seq_one_letter_code
_entity_poly.pdbx_strand_id
1 'polypeptide(L)'
;MTKDERKEQKRKEAFRKWARQHAKLRRNLRKHGGDILQSGNFKSTNSFIQHGSVSVHSHSIRVAECSLKLEKFLEKLGIHCHERDLVRGALLHDYFLYDWHDKYSHEKLHGFHHPNVALENASREYQLTPRERDIIRKHMWPLTLFLSLIHI
;
A
#
# COMPACT_ATOMS: atom_id res chain seq x y z
N MET A 1 -27.45 -20.46 29.55
CA MET A 1 -26.23 -19.75 29.08
C MET A 1 -26.00 -18.56 29.99
N THR A 2 -24.90 -18.56 30.70
CA THR A 2 -24.52 -17.50 31.64
C THR A 2 -24.07 -16.23 30.88
N LYS A 3 -23.96 -15.12 31.61
CA LYS A 3 -23.49 -13.83 31.03
C LYS A 3 -22.08 -13.95 30.48
N ASP A 4 -21.22 -14.74 31.13
CA ASP A 4 -19.82 -14.95 30.70
C ASP A 4 -19.73 -15.85 29.46
N GLU A 5 -20.53 -16.90 29.38
CA GLU A 5 -20.62 -17.76 28.18
C GLU A 5 -21.08 -16.95 26.95
N ARG A 6 -22.06 -16.03 27.11
CA ARG A 6 -22.51 -15.14 26.02
C ARG A 6 -21.39 -14.18 25.54
N LYS A 7 -20.59 -13.65 26.50
CA LYS A 7 -19.48 -12.75 26.20
C LYS A 7 -18.38 -13.49 25.45
N GLU A 8 -18.05 -14.68 25.87
CA GLU A 8 -17.04 -15.52 25.22
C GLU A 8 -17.48 -15.94 23.80
N GLN A 9 -18.74 -16.31 23.64
CA GLN A 9 -19.28 -16.64 22.30
C GLN A 9 -19.21 -15.45 21.33
N LYS A 10 -19.60 -14.24 21.79
CA LYS A 10 -19.47 -13.02 20.99
C LYS A 10 -18.03 -12.73 20.58
N ARG A 11 -17.06 -12.92 21.47
CA ARG A 11 -15.63 -12.77 21.15
C ARG A 11 -15.18 -13.76 20.08
N LYS A 12 -15.56 -15.03 20.19
CA LYS A 12 -15.25 -16.08 19.21
C LYS A 12 -15.88 -15.75 17.84
N GLU A 13 -17.11 -15.28 17.80
CA GLU A 13 -17.77 -14.87 16.55
C GLU A 13 -17.09 -13.67 15.92
N ALA A 14 -16.74 -12.65 16.70
CA ALA A 14 -16.03 -11.47 16.24
C ALA A 14 -14.65 -11.85 15.66
N PHE A 15 -13.91 -12.74 16.35
CA PHE A 15 -12.63 -13.23 15.86
C PHE A 15 -12.77 -14.01 14.54
N ARG A 16 -13.77 -14.89 14.44
CA ARG A 16 -14.04 -15.64 13.19
C ARG A 16 -14.40 -14.71 12.01
N LYS A 17 -15.17 -13.65 12.28
CA LYS A 17 -15.51 -12.63 11.29
C LYS A 17 -14.27 -11.89 10.83
N TRP A 18 -13.45 -11.43 11.77
CA TRP A 18 -12.17 -10.76 11.51
C TRP A 18 -11.24 -11.67 10.68
N ALA A 19 -11.05 -12.92 11.08
CA ALA A 19 -10.18 -13.88 10.37
C ALA A 19 -10.64 -14.09 8.92
N ARG A 20 -11.97 -14.23 8.69
CA ARG A 20 -12.53 -14.35 7.34
C ARG A 20 -12.30 -13.12 6.48
N GLN A 21 -12.46 -11.93 7.04
CA GLN A 21 -12.19 -10.67 6.33
C GLN A 21 -10.72 -10.55 5.94
N HIS A 22 -9.80 -10.84 6.86
CA HIS A 22 -8.36 -10.83 6.57
C HIS A 22 -7.96 -11.88 5.52
N ALA A 23 -8.54 -13.08 5.57
CA ALA A 23 -8.30 -14.10 4.56
C ALA A 23 -8.77 -13.63 3.15
N LYS A 24 -9.90 -12.93 3.07
CA LYS A 24 -10.41 -12.36 1.81
C LYS A 24 -9.48 -11.27 1.27
N LEU A 25 -9.03 -10.34 2.14
CA LEU A 25 -8.09 -9.28 1.75
C LEU A 25 -6.78 -9.86 1.20
N ARG A 26 -6.16 -10.81 1.91
CA ARG A 26 -4.94 -11.49 1.46
C ARG A 26 -5.11 -12.23 0.13
N ARG A 27 -6.30 -12.78 -0.12
CA ARG A 27 -6.62 -13.43 -1.40
C ARG A 27 -6.66 -12.40 -2.53
N ASN A 28 -7.29 -11.24 -2.32
CA ASN A 28 -7.35 -10.17 -3.30
C ASN A 28 -5.96 -9.57 -3.58
N LEU A 29 -5.16 -9.36 -2.53
CA LEU A 29 -3.76 -8.93 -2.69
C LEU A 29 -2.97 -9.90 -3.56
N ARG A 30 -3.07 -11.20 -3.29
CA ARG A 30 -2.38 -12.22 -4.11
C ARG A 30 -2.93 -12.33 -5.52
N LYS A 31 -4.23 -12.16 -5.72
CA LYS A 31 -4.88 -12.21 -7.02
C LYS A 31 -4.38 -11.09 -7.95
N HIS A 32 -4.21 -9.88 -7.42
CA HIS A 32 -3.93 -8.68 -8.21
C HIS A 32 -2.46 -8.22 -8.16
N GLY A 33 -1.74 -8.54 -7.09
CA GLY A 33 -0.34 -8.17 -6.88
C GLY A 33 0.58 -9.34 -6.56
N GLY A 34 0.21 -10.57 -6.96
CA GLY A 34 0.98 -11.78 -6.65
C GLY A 34 2.38 -11.78 -7.24
N ASP A 35 2.55 -11.21 -8.44
CA ASP A 35 3.83 -10.98 -9.09
C ASP A 35 4.72 -10.04 -8.26
N ILE A 36 4.18 -8.94 -7.79
CA ILE A 36 4.88 -7.97 -6.94
C ILE A 36 5.26 -8.61 -5.60
N LEU A 37 4.30 -9.24 -4.91
CA LEU A 37 4.52 -9.85 -3.60
C LEU A 37 5.56 -10.98 -3.61
N GLN A 38 5.80 -11.61 -4.77
CA GLN A 38 6.78 -12.68 -4.94
C GLN A 38 8.13 -12.17 -5.44
N SER A 39 8.21 -10.95 -5.96
CA SER A 39 9.44 -10.32 -6.45
C SER A 39 10.51 -10.26 -5.35
N GLY A 40 11.76 -10.53 -5.73
CA GLY A 40 12.91 -10.40 -4.86
C GLY A 40 13.13 -8.96 -4.42
N ASN A 41 12.98 -8.01 -5.35
CA ASN A 41 13.14 -6.58 -5.06
C ASN A 41 12.05 -6.07 -4.11
N PHE A 42 10.78 -6.48 -4.28
CA PHE A 42 9.74 -6.11 -3.33
C PHE A 42 9.98 -6.70 -1.94
N LYS A 43 10.46 -7.95 -1.85
CA LYS A 43 10.82 -8.57 -0.57
C LYS A 43 12.01 -7.86 0.09
N SER A 44 12.99 -7.38 -0.69
CA SER A 44 14.15 -6.65 -0.16
C SER A 44 13.76 -5.33 0.51
N THR A 45 12.59 -4.73 0.16
CA THR A 45 12.08 -3.54 0.84
C THR A 45 11.75 -3.76 2.32
N ASN A 46 11.78 -5.02 2.79
CA ASN A 46 11.68 -5.33 4.22
C ASN A 46 12.91 -4.87 5.01
N SER A 47 14.04 -4.65 4.37
CA SER A 47 15.27 -4.13 4.99
C SER A 47 15.29 -2.60 5.11
N PHE A 48 14.38 -1.90 4.45
CA PHE A 48 14.29 -0.45 4.47
C PHE A 48 13.17 0.01 5.41
N ILE A 49 13.51 0.94 6.30
CA ILE A 49 12.54 1.48 7.27
C ILE A 49 11.77 2.63 6.64
N GLN A 50 10.45 2.58 6.72
CA GLN A 50 9.57 3.66 6.27
C GLN A 50 9.33 4.67 7.39
N HIS A 51 8.83 4.19 8.54
CA HIS A 51 8.57 5.03 9.71
C HIS A 51 8.76 4.22 11.01
N GLY A 52 9.54 4.75 11.94
CA GLY A 52 9.78 4.11 13.24
C GLY A 52 10.39 2.72 13.08
N SER A 53 9.64 1.66 13.39
CA SER A 53 10.05 0.26 13.22
C SER A 53 9.36 -0.45 12.06
N VAL A 54 8.61 0.28 11.21
CA VAL A 54 7.82 -0.29 10.12
C VAL A 54 8.64 -0.28 8.83
N SER A 55 8.86 -1.46 8.25
CA SER A 55 9.52 -1.57 6.94
C SER A 55 8.63 -1.06 5.80
N VAL A 56 9.25 -0.62 4.70
CA VAL A 56 8.57 -0.26 3.45
C VAL A 56 7.67 -1.40 2.97
N HIS A 57 8.14 -2.64 2.98
CA HIS A 57 7.37 -3.83 2.65
C HIS A 57 6.08 -3.94 3.48
N SER A 58 6.19 -3.86 4.81
CA SER A 58 5.03 -3.98 5.71
C SER A 58 4.07 -2.79 5.55
N HIS A 59 4.61 -1.58 5.32
CA HIS A 59 3.84 -0.38 5.06
C HIS A 59 3.00 -0.54 3.78
N SER A 60 3.63 -0.90 2.67
CA SER A 60 2.97 -1.06 1.37
C SER A 60 1.83 -2.10 1.40
N ILE A 61 2.04 -3.23 2.09
CA ILE A 61 0.98 -4.24 2.27
C ILE A 61 -0.19 -3.67 3.07
N ARG A 62 0.08 -2.95 4.17
CA ARG A 62 -0.98 -2.34 4.99
C ARG A 62 -1.76 -1.28 4.22
N VAL A 63 -1.07 -0.47 3.42
CA VAL A 63 -1.72 0.54 2.56
C VAL A 63 -2.64 -0.15 1.54
N ALA A 64 -2.19 -1.21 0.89
CA ALA A 64 -3.01 -1.97 -0.05
C ALA A 64 -4.23 -2.64 0.62
N GLU A 65 -4.07 -3.19 1.84
CA GLU A 65 -5.20 -3.72 2.63
C GLU A 65 -6.20 -2.63 3.01
N CYS A 66 -5.72 -1.44 3.42
CA CYS A 66 -6.58 -0.31 3.76
C CYS A 66 -7.33 0.22 2.53
N SER A 67 -6.65 0.31 1.38
CA SER A 67 -7.26 0.72 0.11
C SER A 67 -8.40 -0.21 -0.31
N LEU A 68 -8.22 -1.54 -0.19
CA LEU A 68 -9.27 -2.53 -0.44
C LEU A 68 -10.46 -2.41 0.52
N LYS A 69 -10.21 -2.05 1.78
CA LYS A 69 -11.31 -1.81 2.75
C LYS A 69 -12.09 -0.55 2.39
N LEU A 70 -11.39 0.51 2.02
CA LEU A 70 -11.99 1.77 1.60
C LEU A 70 -12.79 1.59 0.32
N GLU A 71 -12.25 0.89 -0.68
CA GLU A 71 -12.95 0.57 -1.92
C GLU A 71 -14.29 -0.13 -1.65
N LYS A 72 -14.32 -1.15 -0.80
CA LYS A 72 -15.57 -1.83 -0.41
C LYS A 72 -16.57 -0.93 0.32
N PHE A 73 -16.11 0.09 1.00
CA PHE A 73 -16.99 1.10 1.57
C PHE A 73 -17.55 2.02 0.47
N LEU A 74 -16.69 2.47 -0.46
CA LEU A 74 -17.08 3.32 -1.59
C LEU A 74 -18.06 2.63 -2.55
N GLU A 75 -17.90 1.31 -2.78
CA GLU A 75 -18.85 0.51 -3.56
C GLU A 75 -20.29 0.62 -3.03
N LYS A 76 -20.48 0.67 -1.72
CA LYS A 76 -21.81 0.85 -1.10
C LYS A 76 -22.42 2.23 -1.38
N LEU A 77 -21.58 3.20 -1.75
CA LEU A 77 -21.97 4.55 -2.16
C LEU A 77 -22.10 4.68 -3.67
N GLY A 78 -21.99 3.56 -4.43
CA GLY A 78 -22.05 3.56 -5.89
C GLY A 78 -20.75 4.00 -6.58
N ILE A 79 -19.65 4.13 -5.83
CA ILE A 79 -18.34 4.50 -6.38
C ILE A 79 -17.52 3.23 -6.61
N HIS A 80 -17.21 2.94 -7.87
CA HIS A 80 -16.46 1.75 -8.27
C HIS A 80 -15.02 2.08 -8.62
N CYS A 81 -14.09 1.36 -8.02
CA CYS A 81 -12.67 1.45 -8.30
C CYS A 81 -12.18 0.25 -9.13
N HIS A 82 -11.06 0.41 -9.81
CA HIS A 82 -10.37 -0.71 -10.45
C HIS A 82 -9.50 -1.43 -9.42
N GLU A 83 -10.03 -2.50 -8.80
CA GLU A 83 -9.40 -3.24 -7.70
C GLU A 83 -7.95 -3.66 -8.01
N ARG A 84 -7.68 -4.11 -9.27
CA ARG A 84 -6.31 -4.47 -9.68
C ARG A 84 -5.37 -3.28 -9.64
N ASP A 85 -5.75 -2.16 -10.27
CA ASP A 85 -4.90 -0.97 -10.34
C ASP A 85 -4.67 -0.36 -8.95
N LEU A 86 -5.72 -0.39 -8.11
CA LEU A 86 -5.67 0.06 -6.73
C LEU A 86 -4.66 -0.77 -5.90
N VAL A 87 -4.74 -2.09 -5.97
CA VAL A 87 -3.82 -2.98 -5.24
C VAL A 87 -2.38 -2.80 -5.71
N ARG A 88 -2.13 -2.82 -7.02
CA ARG A 88 -0.78 -2.71 -7.58
C ARG A 88 -0.17 -1.34 -7.33
N GLY A 89 -0.94 -0.27 -7.55
CA GLY A 89 -0.51 1.08 -7.24
C GLY A 89 -0.19 1.25 -5.76
N ALA A 90 -1.02 0.70 -4.86
CA ALA A 90 -0.79 0.75 -3.42
C ALA A 90 0.41 -0.09 -2.96
N LEU A 91 0.71 -1.24 -3.60
CA LEU A 91 1.91 -2.02 -3.29
C LEU A 91 3.19 -1.31 -3.75
N LEU A 92 3.13 -0.54 -4.83
CA LEU A 92 4.28 0.07 -5.48
C LEU A 92 4.45 1.58 -5.17
N HIS A 93 3.55 2.20 -4.37
CA HIS A 93 3.61 3.64 -4.14
C HIS A 93 4.93 4.11 -3.53
N ASP A 94 5.53 3.31 -2.65
CA ASP A 94 6.80 3.53 -1.97
C ASP A 94 7.88 2.55 -2.45
N TYR A 95 7.90 2.21 -3.74
CA TYR A 95 8.84 1.26 -4.31
C TYR A 95 10.21 1.92 -4.57
N PHE A 96 10.77 2.55 -3.53
CA PHE A 96 12.15 2.97 -3.51
C PHE A 96 13.04 1.86 -2.91
N LEU A 97 14.19 1.62 -3.51
CA LEU A 97 15.07 0.49 -3.22
C LEU A 97 16.36 0.95 -2.54
N TYR A 98 16.24 1.86 -1.56
CA TYR A 98 17.35 2.41 -0.78
C TYR A 98 16.92 2.79 0.63
N ASP A 99 17.88 2.92 1.55
CA ASP A 99 17.62 3.44 2.88
C ASP A 99 17.73 4.99 2.87
N TRP A 100 16.61 5.67 2.96
CA TRP A 100 16.54 7.13 2.98
C TRP A 100 16.97 7.74 4.31
N HIS A 101 17.13 6.93 5.37
CA HIS A 101 17.68 7.36 6.65
C HIS A 101 19.21 7.38 6.65
N ASP A 102 19.86 6.78 5.65
CA ASP A 102 21.30 6.83 5.51
C ASP A 102 21.73 8.27 5.20
N LYS A 103 22.58 8.85 6.08
CA LYS A 103 23.12 10.21 5.94
C LYS A 103 23.96 10.39 4.67
N TYR A 104 24.43 9.33 4.07
CA TYR A 104 25.21 9.31 2.81
C TYR A 104 24.33 9.12 1.58
N SER A 105 23.04 8.84 1.75
CA SER A 105 22.11 8.86 0.63
C SER A 105 22.00 10.30 0.12
N HIS A 106 22.33 10.52 -1.16
CA HIS A 106 22.29 11.84 -1.81
C HIS A 106 20.87 12.42 -1.97
N GLU A 107 19.87 11.76 -1.44
CA GLU A 107 18.46 12.12 -1.54
C GLU A 107 18.05 13.17 -0.49
N LYS A 108 18.66 14.36 -0.59
CA LYS A 108 18.12 15.55 0.08
C LYS A 108 16.71 15.79 -0.47
N LEU A 109 15.70 15.87 0.39
CA LEU A 109 14.29 16.04 0.04
C LEU A 109 13.58 14.73 -0.40
N HIS A 110 13.93 13.60 0.20
CA HIS A 110 13.27 12.30 -0.03
C HIS A 110 11.74 12.41 -0.08
N GLY A 111 11.11 13.14 0.86
CA GLY A 111 9.67 13.32 0.91
C GLY A 111 9.03 13.88 -0.35
N PHE A 112 9.78 14.59 -1.19
CA PHE A 112 9.29 15.16 -2.45
C PHE A 112 9.66 14.35 -3.68
N HIS A 113 10.76 13.60 -3.62
CA HIS A 113 11.30 12.90 -4.79
C HIS A 113 10.96 11.41 -4.83
N HIS A 114 10.69 10.78 -3.66
CA HIS A 114 10.43 9.33 -3.62
C HIS A 114 9.28 8.85 -4.51
N PRO A 115 8.17 9.60 -4.77
CA PRO A 115 7.14 9.13 -5.67
C PRO A 115 7.64 8.94 -7.11
N ASN A 116 8.55 9.81 -7.57
CA ASN A 116 9.14 9.70 -8.90
C ASN A 116 10.12 8.53 -8.95
N VAL A 117 10.94 8.36 -7.91
CA VAL A 117 11.87 7.21 -7.79
C VAL A 117 11.09 5.89 -7.73
N ALA A 118 10.03 5.83 -6.93
CA ALA A 118 9.16 4.66 -6.84
C ALA A 118 8.52 4.34 -8.20
N LEU A 119 8.04 5.36 -8.93
CA LEU A 119 7.46 5.19 -10.27
C LEU A 119 8.50 4.72 -11.28
N GLU A 120 9.71 5.25 -11.25
CA GLU A 120 10.80 4.83 -12.12
C GLU A 120 11.18 3.38 -11.88
N ASN A 121 11.45 2.99 -10.63
CA ASN A 121 11.77 1.61 -10.26
C ASN A 121 10.66 0.64 -10.64
N ALA A 122 9.40 0.98 -10.32
CA ALA A 122 8.25 0.17 -10.68
C ALA A 122 8.07 0.04 -12.20
N SER A 123 8.35 1.10 -12.97
CA SER A 123 8.24 1.09 -14.44
C SER A 123 9.33 0.27 -15.12
N ARG A 124 10.47 0.09 -14.49
CA ARG A 124 11.57 -0.77 -15.01
C ARG A 124 11.24 -2.26 -14.85
N GLU A 125 10.48 -2.62 -13.81
CA GLU A 125 10.22 -4.01 -13.44
C GLU A 125 8.81 -4.49 -13.85
N TYR A 126 7.83 -3.58 -13.91
CA TYR A 126 6.43 -3.92 -14.18
C TYR A 126 5.84 -3.09 -15.32
N GLN A 127 4.97 -3.73 -16.11
CA GLN A 127 4.10 -3.00 -17.03
C GLN A 127 2.96 -2.36 -16.26
N LEU A 128 3.07 -1.05 -16.03
CA LEU A 128 2.11 -0.27 -15.25
C LEU A 128 1.02 0.32 -16.16
N THR A 129 -0.23 0.23 -15.70
CA THR A 129 -1.34 0.96 -16.31
C THR A 129 -1.21 2.47 -16.04
N PRO A 130 -1.90 3.34 -16.81
CA PRO A 130 -1.94 4.77 -16.53
C PRO A 130 -2.43 5.08 -15.11
N ARG A 131 -3.40 4.32 -14.57
CA ARG A 131 -3.92 4.49 -13.21
C ARG A 131 -2.91 4.08 -12.15
N GLU A 132 -2.21 2.96 -12.33
CA GLU A 132 -1.14 2.53 -11.43
C GLU A 132 -0.04 3.61 -11.34
N ARG A 133 0.37 4.18 -12.49
CA ARG A 133 1.34 5.30 -12.55
C ARG A 133 0.84 6.54 -11.80
N ASP A 134 -0.43 6.86 -11.96
CA ASP A 134 -1.05 8.03 -11.33
C ASP A 134 -1.14 7.85 -9.81
N ILE A 135 -1.52 6.68 -9.33
CA ILE A 135 -1.54 6.32 -7.91
C ILE A 135 -0.14 6.48 -7.31
N ILE A 136 0.90 5.89 -7.93
CA ILE A 136 2.27 5.96 -7.45
C ILE A 136 2.76 7.41 -7.43
N ARG A 137 2.53 8.18 -8.48
CA ARG A 137 3.01 9.58 -8.59
C ARG A 137 2.32 10.51 -7.60
N LYS A 138 1.03 10.31 -7.33
CA LYS A 138 0.20 11.26 -6.58
C LYS A 138 -0.09 10.84 -5.15
N HIS A 139 0.48 9.75 -4.65
CA HIS A 139 0.15 9.26 -3.30
C HIS A 139 0.49 10.28 -2.19
N MET A 140 1.42 11.21 -2.43
CA MET A 140 1.76 12.31 -1.51
C MET A 140 0.86 13.54 -1.65
N TRP A 141 -0.26 13.45 -2.36
CA TRP A 141 -1.23 14.54 -2.37
C TRP A 141 -1.79 14.79 -0.96
N PRO A 142 -1.96 16.05 -0.47
CA PRO A 142 -1.84 17.32 -1.21
C PRO A 142 -0.42 17.93 -1.22
N LEU A 143 0.60 17.30 -0.62
CA LEU A 143 1.95 17.84 -0.52
C LEU A 143 2.56 18.12 -1.91
N THR A 144 2.32 17.23 -2.87
CA THR A 144 2.81 17.38 -4.25
C THR A 144 2.09 18.47 -5.06
N LEU A 145 0.89 18.90 -4.64
CA LEU A 145 0.16 19.98 -5.29
C LEU A 145 0.92 21.31 -5.18
N PHE A 146 1.53 21.58 -4.02
CA PHE A 146 2.32 22.80 -3.82
C PHE A 146 3.56 22.85 -4.72
N LEU A 147 4.17 21.72 -5.02
CA LEU A 147 5.32 21.67 -5.93
C LEU A 147 4.92 21.92 -7.40
N SER A 148 3.76 21.44 -7.82
CA SER A 148 3.22 21.70 -9.16
C SER A 148 2.93 23.18 -9.39
N LEU A 149 2.56 23.92 -8.33
CA LEU A 149 2.28 25.36 -8.41
C LEU A 149 3.54 26.22 -8.38
N ILE A 150 4.66 25.71 -7.91
CA ILE A 150 5.95 26.46 -7.86
C ILE A 150 6.70 26.36 -9.20
N HIS A 151 6.34 25.37 -10.04
CA HIS A 151 6.98 25.13 -11.36
C HIS A 151 6.16 25.68 -12.56
N ILE A 152 5.12 26.50 -12.29
CA ILE A 152 4.51 27.38 -13.28
C ILE A 152 5.12 28.75 -13.11
#